data_3d8bfadac8b4f175f330430dda819c5c
#
_entry.id   3d8bfadac8b4f175f330430dda819c5c
#
_cell.length_a   1.000
_cell.length_b   1.000
_cell.length_c   1.000
_cell.angle_alpha   90.00
_cell.angle_beta   90.00
_cell.angle_gamma   90.00
#
_symmetry.space_group_name_H-M   'P 1'
#
loop_
_entity.id
_entity.type
_entity.pdbx_description
1 polymer ?
#
loop_
_entity_poly.entity_id
_entity_poly.type
_entity_poly.pdbx_seq_one_letter_code
_entity_poly.pdbx_strand_id
1 'polypeptide(L)'
;MNTSDFLSHKQVVSLIKAVGPKRTVLIMGENGIGKTAVWHTLARDPDFDGHIKIKPIDSTQLSDGSLFMPDLDRENGVSTELPNARLGLSKHNQLGVNGSRPVLGMFDEIAKVPQYVKNMIAPILYERRAGTLGMPEGSVWFAGTNLSVEGLGDILQAHLRNRLIVVKMRKATLVEWLNEFAIPFRLNPIMLACVQEYPMVFDSFLDYEKGGKHENKDLAKDNPSIFNPRIVQDAYASPRSMHAASDILDVMDKLDAETLQKALEGTVGKPFASILNSYIRFGQQVPPINTILANPTTAPIPSNKIAQQVQVFQFITRTENRDDAQAFTQYVMRLQPEMQALFLRRITESDRIGPFSSVDEFGQMLADNRIYYRVQ
;
A
#
# COMPACT_ATOMS: atom_id res chain seq x y z
N MET A 1 9.93 13.73 -16.04
CA MET A 1 9.18 14.22 -14.87
C MET A 1 9.88 13.62 -13.64
N ASN A 2 10.30 14.44 -12.68
CA ASN A 2 11.07 13.93 -11.54
C ASN A 2 10.10 13.44 -10.45
N THR A 3 10.20 12.16 -10.06
CA THR A 3 9.36 11.57 -9.00
C THR A 3 9.69 12.12 -7.61
N SER A 4 10.85 12.81 -7.43
CA SER A 4 11.21 13.49 -6.18
C SER A 4 10.22 14.60 -5.78
N ASP A 5 9.48 15.15 -6.76
CA ASP A 5 8.49 16.20 -6.53
C ASP A 5 7.11 15.65 -6.13
N PHE A 6 6.97 14.31 -6.10
CA PHE A 6 5.71 13.65 -5.75
C PHE A 6 5.68 13.36 -4.25
N LEU A 7 4.47 13.42 -3.68
CA LEU A 7 4.25 13.13 -2.26
C LEU A 7 4.37 11.63 -1.97
N SER A 8 4.93 11.31 -0.80
CA SER A 8 4.87 9.95 -0.26
C SER A 8 3.46 9.63 0.24
N HIS A 9 3.19 8.34 0.52
CA HIS A 9 1.93 7.90 1.13
C HIS A 9 1.63 8.64 2.45
N LYS A 10 2.61 8.74 3.36
CA LYS A 10 2.47 9.48 4.62
C LYS A 10 2.13 10.96 4.43
N GLN A 11 2.78 11.62 3.47
CA GLN A 11 2.51 13.02 3.18
C GLN A 11 1.09 13.23 2.63
N VAL A 12 0.60 12.31 1.77
CA VAL A 12 -0.78 12.35 1.26
C VAL A 12 -1.78 12.14 2.40
N VAL A 13 -1.55 11.16 3.27
CA VAL A 13 -2.39 10.93 4.48
C VAL A 13 -2.43 12.18 5.34
N SER A 14 -1.27 12.77 5.68
CA SER A 14 -1.18 14.00 6.49
C SER A 14 -1.91 15.17 5.83
N LEU A 15 -1.79 15.33 4.51
CA LEU A 15 -2.50 16.37 3.77
C LEU A 15 -4.01 16.18 3.87
N ILE A 16 -4.52 14.97 3.64
CA ILE A 16 -5.97 14.70 3.72
C ILE A 16 -6.49 14.92 5.14
N LYS A 17 -5.75 14.53 6.18
CA LYS A 17 -6.10 14.82 7.58
C LYS A 17 -6.25 16.32 7.81
N ALA A 18 -5.31 17.11 7.34
CA ALA A 18 -5.27 18.55 7.57
C ALA A 18 -6.35 19.33 6.81
N VAL A 19 -6.57 19.01 5.53
CA VAL A 19 -7.45 19.82 4.65
C VAL A 19 -8.75 19.14 4.29
N GLY A 20 -8.85 17.82 4.43
CA GLY A 20 -9.97 16.98 3.98
C GLY A 20 -11.36 17.44 4.44
N PRO A 21 -11.55 17.92 5.68
CA PRO A 21 -12.83 18.45 6.11
C PRO A 21 -13.31 19.69 5.32
N LYS A 22 -12.39 20.45 4.75
CA LYS A 22 -12.69 21.71 4.03
C LYS A 22 -12.47 21.62 2.53
N ARG A 23 -11.55 20.80 2.08
CA ARG A 23 -11.13 20.69 0.67
C ARG A 23 -10.96 19.23 0.26
N THR A 24 -11.28 18.96 -0.98
CA THR A 24 -11.08 17.61 -1.54
C THR A 24 -9.70 17.50 -2.17
N VAL A 25 -9.01 16.42 -1.84
CA VAL A 25 -7.74 16.04 -2.45
C VAL A 25 -7.99 15.03 -3.56
N LEU A 26 -7.41 15.27 -4.73
CA LEU A 26 -7.32 14.31 -5.83
C LEU A 26 -5.90 13.75 -5.88
N ILE A 27 -5.78 12.45 -5.66
CA ILE A 27 -4.52 11.72 -5.70
C ILE A 27 -4.31 11.18 -7.13
N MET A 28 -3.24 11.62 -7.78
CA MET A 28 -2.79 11.06 -9.06
C MET A 28 -1.54 10.21 -8.83
N GLY A 29 -1.48 9.02 -9.42
CA GLY A 29 -0.29 8.17 -9.28
C GLY A 29 -0.37 6.95 -10.16
N GLU A 30 0.74 6.24 -10.32
CA GLU A 30 0.82 5.01 -11.11
C GLU A 30 -0.18 3.96 -10.64
N ASN A 31 -0.49 3.01 -11.51
CA ASN A 31 -1.32 1.86 -11.15
C ASN A 31 -0.61 0.96 -10.11
N GLY A 32 -1.36 0.46 -9.14
CA GLY A 32 -0.85 -0.50 -8.14
C GLY A 32 0.06 0.07 -7.04
N ILE A 33 0.28 1.40 -6.96
CA ILE A 33 1.16 2.02 -5.96
C ILE A 33 0.54 2.21 -4.57
N GLY A 34 -0.76 1.92 -4.40
CA GLY A 34 -1.43 2.02 -3.11
C GLY A 34 -2.25 3.30 -2.90
N LYS A 35 -2.78 3.94 -3.95
CA LYS A 35 -3.71 5.08 -3.80
C LYS A 35 -4.89 4.75 -2.89
N THR A 36 -5.52 3.61 -3.10
CA THR A 36 -6.64 3.12 -2.29
C THR A 36 -6.20 2.76 -0.86
N ALA A 37 -4.92 2.41 -0.64
CA ALA A 37 -4.36 2.15 0.69
C ALA A 37 -4.39 3.41 1.58
N VAL A 38 -4.37 4.62 1.01
CA VAL A 38 -4.54 5.88 1.76
C VAL A 38 -5.85 5.87 2.54
N TRP A 39 -6.95 5.41 1.94
CA TRP A 39 -8.22 5.26 2.64
C TRP A 39 -8.12 4.26 3.79
N HIS A 40 -7.47 3.11 3.59
CA HIS A 40 -7.30 2.11 4.65
C HIS A 40 -6.47 2.63 5.83
N THR A 41 -5.46 3.45 5.55
CA THR A 41 -4.65 4.11 6.59
C THR A 41 -5.50 5.10 7.38
N LEU A 42 -6.24 5.98 6.70
CA LEU A 42 -7.13 6.94 7.36
C LEU A 42 -8.25 6.24 8.15
N ALA A 43 -8.81 5.15 7.62
CA ALA A 43 -9.87 4.41 8.29
C ALA A 43 -9.43 3.73 9.59
N ARG A 44 -8.12 3.50 9.79
CA ARG A 44 -7.54 2.96 11.03
C ARG A 44 -6.98 4.04 11.95
N ASP A 45 -6.89 5.27 11.47
CA ASP A 45 -6.38 6.39 12.24
C ASP A 45 -7.39 6.82 13.31
N PRO A 46 -6.98 6.99 14.58
CA PRO A 46 -7.88 7.40 15.67
C PRO A 46 -8.64 8.69 15.42
N ASP A 47 -8.10 9.63 14.64
CA ASP A 47 -8.78 10.88 14.29
C ASP A 47 -10.10 10.63 13.52
N PHE A 48 -10.26 9.44 12.92
CA PHE A 48 -11.45 9.03 12.16
C PHE A 48 -12.35 8.02 12.89
N ASP A 49 -12.14 7.73 14.17
CA ASP A 49 -12.96 6.74 14.89
C ASP A 49 -14.42 7.16 15.02
N GLY A 50 -14.69 8.46 15.06
CA GLY A 50 -16.06 9.02 15.04
C GLY A 50 -16.75 8.96 13.67
N HIS A 51 -16.02 8.72 12.58
CA HIS A 51 -16.56 8.79 11.22
C HIS A 51 -17.32 7.51 10.81
N ILE A 52 -18.32 7.66 9.95
CA ILE A 52 -18.87 6.56 9.16
C ILE A 52 -17.87 6.27 8.04
N LYS A 53 -17.22 5.09 8.10
CA LYS A 53 -16.15 4.68 7.17
C LYS A 53 -16.75 3.97 5.96
N ILE A 54 -16.91 4.69 4.85
CA ILE A 54 -17.43 4.16 3.60
C ILE A 54 -16.26 3.57 2.79
N LYS A 55 -16.35 2.29 2.43
CA LYS A 55 -15.35 1.64 1.58
C LYS A 55 -15.14 2.43 0.28
N PRO A 56 -13.92 2.47 -0.27
CA PRO A 56 -13.65 3.11 -1.54
C PRO A 56 -14.65 2.68 -2.63
N ILE A 57 -15.20 3.66 -3.32
CA ILE A 57 -16.16 3.44 -4.40
C ILE A 57 -15.39 3.47 -5.71
N ASP A 58 -15.37 2.36 -6.41
CA ASP A 58 -14.87 2.29 -7.79
C ASP A 58 -15.86 3.04 -8.69
N SER A 59 -15.42 4.19 -9.19
CA SER A 59 -16.27 5.06 -10.01
C SER A 59 -16.65 4.41 -11.35
N THR A 60 -15.86 3.45 -11.84
CA THR A 60 -16.15 2.75 -13.11
C THR A 60 -17.39 1.84 -13.03
N GLN A 61 -17.82 1.50 -11.82
CA GLN A 61 -19.01 0.67 -11.56
C GLN A 61 -20.27 1.52 -11.34
N LEU A 62 -20.18 2.85 -11.43
CA LEU A 62 -21.31 3.74 -11.23
C LEU A 62 -22.12 3.92 -12.53
N SER A 63 -23.43 3.87 -12.37
CA SER A 63 -24.43 4.14 -13.41
C SER A 63 -25.49 5.09 -12.86
N ASP A 64 -26.45 5.49 -13.69
CA ASP A 64 -27.60 6.28 -13.28
C ASP A 64 -28.32 5.63 -12.10
N GLY A 65 -28.66 6.42 -11.08
CA GLY A 65 -29.29 5.94 -9.85
C GLY A 65 -28.31 5.31 -8.84
N SER A 66 -27.03 5.12 -9.17
CA SER A 66 -26.06 4.50 -8.24
C SER A 66 -25.77 5.34 -7.01
N LEU A 67 -25.86 6.67 -7.12
CA LEU A 67 -25.56 7.60 -6.02
C LEU A 67 -26.80 8.28 -5.46
N PHE A 68 -27.80 8.53 -6.29
CA PHE A 68 -29.05 9.23 -5.93
C PHE A 68 -30.24 8.55 -6.58
N MET A 69 -31.38 8.64 -5.89
CA MET A 69 -32.67 8.22 -6.42
C MET A 69 -33.70 9.33 -6.17
N PRO A 70 -34.59 9.63 -7.13
CA PRO A 70 -35.69 10.55 -6.90
C PRO A 70 -36.68 9.98 -5.89
N ASP A 71 -37.08 10.81 -4.94
CA ASP A 71 -38.18 10.57 -4.01
C ASP A 71 -39.29 11.58 -4.31
N LEU A 72 -40.49 11.08 -4.55
CA LEU A 72 -41.64 11.91 -4.94
C LEU A 72 -42.49 12.25 -3.71
N ASP A 73 -42.43 13.50 -3.29
CA ASP A 73 -43.38 14.06 -2.33
C ASP A 73 -44.64 14.51 -3.08
N ARG A 74 -45.64 13.63 -3.13
CA ARG A 74 -46.86 13.89 -3.86
C ARG A 74 -47.77 14.90 -3.15
N GLU A 75 -47.64 15.07 -1.84
CA GLU A 75 -48.44 16.04 -1.07
C GLU A 75 -48.01 17.46 -1.39
N ASN A 76 -46.72 17.70 -1.49
CA ASN A 76 -46.16 19.02 -1.80
C ASN A 76 -45.89 19.23 -3.30
N GLY A 77 -46.10 18.23 -4.14
CA GLY A 77 -45.89 18.31 -5.61
C GLY A 77 -44.45 18.53 -6.01
N VAL A 78 -43.49 18.05 -5.20
CA VAL A 78 -42.04 18.19 -5.45
C VAL A 78 -41.37 16.83 -5.51
N SER A 79 -40.20 16.80 -6.16
CA SER A 79 -39.30 15.64 -6.05
C SER A 79 -37.99 16.05 -5.35
N THR A 80 -37.45 15.14 -4.55
CA THR A 80 -36.15 15.28 -3.91
C THR A 80 -35.26 14.14 -4.36
N GLU A 81 -33.94 14.35 -4.29
CA GLU A 81 -32.97 13.29 -4.56
C GLU A 81 -32.43 12.76 -3.23
N LEU A 82 -32.71 11.49 -2.94
CA LEU A 82 -32.15 10.80 -1.78
C LEU A 82 -30.85 10.10 -2.12
N PRO A 83 -29.80 10.24 -1.29
CA PRO A 83 -28.54 9.54 -1.49
C PRO A 83 -28.69 8.04 -1.28
N ASN A 84 -27.94 7.26 -2.05
CA ASN A 84 -27.77 5.84 -1.79
C ASN A 84 -27.05 5.63 -0.44
N ALA A 85 -27.41 4.60 0.30
CA ALA A 85 -26.85 4.27 1.62
C ALA A 85 -25.29 4.12 1.59
N ARG A 86 -24.72 3.78 0.44
CA ARG A 86 -23.26 3.71 0.24
C ARG A 86 -22.53 5.02 0.45
N LEU A 87 -23.24 6.16 0.53
CA LEU A 87 -22.64 7.47 0.81
C LEU A 87 -22.63 7.80 2.32
N GLY A 88 -23.19 6.94 3.17
CA GLY A 88 -23.23 7.15 4.63
C GLY A 88 -24.18 8.26 5.07
N LEU A 89 -25.06 8.73 4.19
CA LEU A 89 -26.01 9.79 4.46
C LEU A 89 -27.44 9.24 4.53
N SER A 90 -28.26 9.92 5.34
CA SER A 90 -29.70 9.64 5.47
C SER A 90 -30.41 10.85 6.06
N LYS A 91 -31.75 10.81 6.15
CA LYS A 91 -32.54 11.84 6.86
C LYS A 91 -32.11 12.00 8.34
N HIS A 92 -31.49 10.98 8.93
CA HIS A 92 -30.99 10.98 10.32
C HIS A 92 -29.50 11.23 10.45
N ASN A 93 -28.74 11.21 9.35
CA ASN A 93 -27.31 11.48 9.32
C ASN A 93 -26.99 12.47 8.20
N GLN A 94 -27.19 13.74 8.46
CA GLN A 94 -26.96 14.84 7.53
C GLN A 94 -26.62 16.14 8.29
N LEU A 95 -26.20 17.16 7.55
CA LEU A 95 -25.92 18.49 8.10
C LEU A 95 -27.13 19.05 8.84
N GLY A 96 -26.89 19.59 10.03
CA GLY A 96 -27.92 20.22 10.88
C GLY A 96 -28.75 19.25 11.72
N VAL A 97 -28.55 17.95 11.59
CA VAL A 97 -29.20 16.93 12.44
C VAL A 97 -28.30 16.63 13.64
N ASN A 98 -28.85 16.78 14.84
CA ASN A 98 -28.12 16.50 16.07
C ASN A 98 -27.72 15.02 16.16
N GLY A 99 -26.48 14.76 16.57
CA GLY A 99 -25.93 13.39 16.64
C GLY A 99 -25.47 12.81 15.31
N SER A 100 -25.53 13.58 14.21
CA SER A 100 -24.97 13.15 12.93
C SER A 100 -23.45 12.95 13.02
N ARG A 101 -22.99 11.89 12.35
CA ARG A 101 -21.57 11.51 12.32
C ARG A 101 -20.96 11.89 10.98
N PRO A 102 -19.73 12.47 10.95
CA PRO A 102 -19.03 12.74 9.71
C PRO A 102 -18.75 11.45 8.93
N VAL A 103 -18.54 11.60 7.64
CA VAL A 103 -18.29 10.49 6.71
C VAL A 103 -16.85 10.56 6.20
N LEU A 104 -16.17 9.42 6.18
CA LEU A 104 -14.90 9.22 5.46
C LEU A 104 -15.16 8.37 4.22
N GLY A 105 -14.94 8.92 3.04
CA GLY A 105 -15.15 8.24 1.77
C GLY A 105 -14.11 8.58 0.71
N MET A 106 -14.00 7.70 -0.29
CA MET A 106 -13.10 7.85 -1.42
C MET A 106 -13.81 7.40 -2.70
N PHE A 107 -13.66 8.20 -3.76
CA PHE A 107 -13.94 7.77 -5.12
C PHE A 107 -12.63 7.38 -5.82
N ASP A 108 -12.54 6.14 -6.27
CA ASP A 108 -11.37 5.66 -7.02
C ASP A 108 -11.65 5.68 -8.52
N GLU A 109 -10.59 5.78 -9.33
CA GLU A 109 -10.60 5.74 -10.81
C GLU A 109 -11.48 6.81 -11.47
N ILE A 110 -11.61 8.01 -10.89
CA ILE A 110 -12.54 9.05 -11.37
C ILE A 110 -12.24 9.57 -12.79
N ALA A 111 -11.02 9.38 -13.29
CA ALA A 111 -10.67 9.77 -14.66
C ALA A 111 -11.24 8.82 -15.72
N LYS A 112 -11.44 7.55 -15.37
CA LYS A 112 -11.86 6.49 -16.30
C LYS A 112 -13.35 6.50 -16.63
N VAL A 113 -14.13 7.36 -15.96
CA VAL A 113 -15.59 7.36 -16.10
C VAL A 113 -16.09 8.42 -17.09
N PRO A 114 -17.26 8.19 -17.70
CA PRO A 114 -17.91 9.18 -18.55
C PRO A 114 -18.23 10.48 -17.81
N GLN A 115 -18.42 11.56 -18.57
CA GLN A 115 -18.64 12.89 -17.99
C GLN A 115 -19.90 12.96 -17.11
N TYR A 116 -20.96 12.24 -17.43
CA TYR A 116 -22.17 12.22 -16.59
C TYR A 116 -21.91 11.66 -15.19
N VAL A 117 -21.08 10.62 -15.06
CA VAL A 117 -20.67 10.07 -13.74
C VAL A 117 -19.83 11.10 -12.98
N LYS A 118 -18.90 11.79 -13.65
CA LYS A 118 -18.13 12.89 -13.03
C LYS A 118 -19.05 13.99 -12.50
N ASN A 119 -20.10 14.32 -13.24
CA ASN A 119 -21.10 15.31 -12.83
C ASN A 119 -21.90 14.86 -11.60
N MET A 120 -22.21 13.56 -11.48
CA MET A 120 -22.89 13.00 -10.27
C MET A 120 -21.99 13.03 -9.04
N ILE A 121 -20.68 12.79 -9.20
CA ILE A 121 -19.70 12.80 -8.11
C ILE A 121 -19.38 14.24 -7.66
N ALA A 122 -19.43 15.19 -8.56
CA ALA A 122 -18.98 16.56 -8.36
C ALA A 122 -19.60 17.25 -7.10
N PRO A 123 -20.91 17.22 -6.85
CA PRO A 123 -21.50 17.83 -5.66
C PRO A 123 -20.98 17.22 -4.35
N ILE A 124 -20.68 15.92 -4.35
CA ILE A 124 -20.12 15.21 -3.19
C ILE A 124 -18.71 15.76 -2.88
N LEU A 125 -17.89 15.91 -3.89
CA LEU A 125 -16.50 16.34 -3.75
C LEU A 125 -16.37 17.85 -3.49
N TYR A 126 -17.19 18.69 -4.11
CA TYR A 126 -17.01 20.14 -4.08
C TYR A 126 -17.94 20.86 -3.09
N GLU A 127 -19.18 20.38 -2.98
CA GLU A 127 -20.23 21.07 -2.25
C GLU A 127 -20.57 20.37 -0.94
N ARG A 128 -19.96 19.20 -0.68
CA ARG A 128 -20.25 18.38 0.50
C ARG A 128 -21.73 18.07 0.64
N ARG A 129 -22.40 17.77 -0.47
CA ARG A 129 -23.80 17.33 -0.50
C ARG A 129 -24.00 16.13 -1.43
N ALA A 130 -24.99 15.33 -1.14
CA ALA A 130 -25.41 14.22 -1.96
C ALA A 130 -26.92 14.29 -2.18
N GLY A 131 -27.32 14.56 -3.40
CA GLY A 131 -28.70 14.92 -3.70
C GLY A 131 -29.12 16.18 -2.91
N THR A 132 -30.21 16.10 -2.18
CA THR A 132 -30.72 17.19 -1.33
C THR A 132 -30.09 17.25 0.06
N LEU A 133 -29.30 16.23 0.47
CA LEU A 133 -28.74 16.15 1.81
C LEU A 133 -27.32 16.72 1.88
N GLY A 134 -27.07 17.68 2.80
CA GLY A 134 -25.75 18.14 3.14
C GLY A 134 -25.00 17.12 4.00
N MET A 135 -23.70 17.03 3.87
CA MET A 135 -22.87 16.16 4.69
C MET A 135 -22.66 16.75 6.08
N PRO A 136 -22.63 15.93 7.15
CA PRO A 136 -22.25 16.38 8.48
C PRO A 136 -20.87 17.06 8.47
N GLU A 137 -20.70 18.05 9.36
CA GLU A 137 -19.42 18.75 9.51
C GLU A 137 -18.28 17.76 9.83
N GLY A 138 -17.10 18.03 9.31
CA GLY A 138 -15.94 17.14 9.45
C GLY A 138 -15.90 15.98 8.44
N SER A 139 -16.92 15.81 7.59
CA SER A 139 -16.89 14.76 6.56
C SER A 139 -15.74 14.96 5.59
N VAL A 140 -15.02 13.88 5.28
CA VAL A 140 -13.86 13.85 4.39
C VAL A 140 -14.14 12.97 3.20
N TRP A 141 -14.12 13.57 2.02
CA TRP A 141 -14.15 12.86 0.73
C TRP A 141 -12.93 13.25 -0.08
N PHE A 142 -12.29 12.27 -0.67
CA PHE A 142 -11.16 12.46 -1.58
C PHE A 142 -11.29 11.51 -2.76
N ALA A 143 -10.42 11.67 -3.76
CA ALA A 143 -10.51 10.89 -4.97
C ALA A 143 -9.14 10.39 -5.42
N GLY A 144 -9.14 9.27 -6.16
CA GLY A 144 -7.97 8.65 -6.76
C GLY A 144 -8.10 8.51 -8.27
N THR A 145 -6.97 8.63 -8.98
CA THR A 145 -6.89 8.34 -10.41
C THR A 145 -5.47 7.98 -10.82
N ASN A 146 -5.32 7.41 -12.01
CA ASN A 146 -4.01 7.12 -12.58
C ASN A 146 -3.38 8.38 -13.22
N LEU A 147 -2.10 8.31 -13.57
CA LEU A 147 -1.40 9.38 -14.31
C LEU A 147 -1.93 9.45 -15.76
N SER A 148 -1.96 10.65 -16.33
CA SER A 148 -2.43 10.89 -17.71
C SER A 148 -1.60 10.17 -18.78
N VAL A 149 -0.33 9.94 -18.52
CA VAL A 149 0.57 9.19 -19.42
C VAL A 149 0.21 7.70 -19.57
N GLU A 150 -0.68 7.18 -18.73
CA GLU A 150 -1.19 5.80 -18.83
C GLU A 150 -2.36 5.66 -19.83
N GLY A 151 -2.50 6.60 -20.78
CA GLY A 151 -3.48 6.52 -21.88
C GLY A 151 -4.86 7.11 -21.58
N LEU A 152 -5.00 7.79 -20.47
CA LEU A 152 -6.23 8.47 -20.08
C LEU A 152 -6.09 9.97 -20.41
N GLY A 153 -6.79 10.45 -21.41
CA GLY A 153 -6.82 11.86 -21.84
C GLY A 153 -7.12 12.85 -20.69
N ASP A 154 -7.53 14.06 -21.01
CA ASP A 154 -7.76 15.13 -20.00
C ASP A 154 -8.64 14.65 -18.84
N ILE A 155 -7.99 14.44 -17.71
CA ILE A 155 -8.53 13.72 -16.53
C ILE A 155 -9.73 14.45 -15.92
N LEU A 156 -9.68 15.78 -15.92
CA LEU A 156 -10.76 16.64 -15.43
C LEU A 156 -10.78 17.95 -16.22
N GLN A 157 -11.98 18.42 -16.53
CA GLN A 157 -12.15 19.74 -17.13
C GLN A 157 -11.55 20.83 -16.23
N ALA A 158 -11.03 21.90 -16.83
CA ALA A 158 -10.27 22.94 -16.11
C ALA A 158 -11.04 23.54 -14.91
N HIS A 159 -12.37 23.74 -15.05
CA HIS A 159 -13.20 24.27 -13.97
C HIS A 159 -13.32 23.31 -12.76
N LEU A 160 -13.22 22.01 -13.00
CA LEU A 160 -13.24 21.01 -11.92
C LEU A 160 -11.88 20.94 -11.24
N ARG A 161 -10.78 21.02 -11.97
CA ARG A 161 -9.42 21.03 -11.40
C ARG A 161 -9.19 22.18 -10.41
N ASN A 162 -9.74 23.35 -10.69
CA ASN A 162 -9.58 24.53 -9.83
C ASN A 162 -10.31 24.43 -8.47
N ARG A 163 -11.17 23.42 -8.29
CA ARG A 163 -11.92 23.17 -7.04
C ARG A 163 -11.28 22.08 -6.17
N LEU A 164 -10.25 21.39 -6.65
CA LEU A 164 -9.57 20.29 -5.98
C LEU A 164 -8.11 20.65 -5.67
N ILE A 165 -7.59 20.05 -4.63
CA ILE A 165 -6.15 20.01 -4.39
C ILE A 165 -5.62 18.78 -5.13
N VAL A 166 -4.99 19.00 -6.28
CA VAL A 166 -4.43 17.92 -7.10
C VAL A 166 -3.01 17.65 -6.66
N VAL A 167 -2.73 16.42 -6.23
CA VAL A 167 -1.40 15.97 -5.82
C VAL A 167 -0.98 14.72 -6.57
N LYS A 168 0.32 14.61 -6.82
CA LYS A 168 0.91 13.40 -7.36
C LYS A 168 1.52 12.58 -6.25
N MET A 169 1.14 11.31 -6.15
CA MET A 169 1.70 10.35 -5.20
C MET A 169 2.70 9.46 -5.91
N ARG A 170 3.93 9.36 -5.35
CA ARG A 170 4.94 8.44 -5.85
C ARG A 170 4.75 7.02 -5.32
N LYS A 171 5.35 6.07 -5.99
CA LYS A 171 5.51 4.71 -5.47
C LYS A 171 6.29 4.76 -4.15
N ALA A 172 5.95 3.90 -3.20
CA ALA A 172 6.72 3.74 -1.97
C ALA A 172 8.17 3.31 -2.32
N THR A 173 9.13 3.79 -1.57
CA THR A 173 10.48 3.22 -1.60
C THR A 173 10.47 1.82 -0.98
N LEU A 174 11.53 1.03 -1.20
CA LEU A 174 11.71 -0.25 -0.53
C LEU A 174 11.54 -0.13 0.99
N VAL A 175 12.20 0.87 1.59
CA VAL A 175 12.19 1.08 3.04
C VAL A 175 10.79 1.41 3.55
N GLU A 176 10.10 2.33 2.89
CA GLU A 176 8.70 2.68 3.22
C GLU A 176 7.77 1.47 3.09
N TRP A 177 7.90 0.71 1.98
CA TRP A 177 7.04 -0.45 1.76
C TRP A 177 7.29 -1.56 2.79
N LEU A 178 8.55 -1.86 3.11
CA LEU A 178 8.89 -2.86 4.13
C LEU A 178 8.40 -2.44 5.51
N ASN A 179 8.73 -1.23 5.95
CA ASN A 179 8.52 -0.82 7.34
C ASN A 179 7.06 -0.40 7.62
N GLU A 180 6.38 0.22 6.65
CA GLU A 180 5.03 0.75 6.84
C GLU A 180 3.93 -0.22 6.42
N PHE A 181 4.28 -1.23 5.61
CA PHE A 181 3.29 -2.17 5.07
C PHE A 181 3.71 -3.63 5.25
N ALA A 182 4.79 -4.08 4.58
CA ALA A 182 5.05 -5.50 4.43
C ALA A 182 5.36 -6.22 5.76
N ILE A 183 6.17 -5.63 6.62
CA ILE A 183 6.49 -6.17 7.95
C ILE A 183 5.28 -6.08 8.90
N PRO A 184 4.59 -4.93 9.07
CA PRO A 184 3.39 -4.86 9.90
C PRO A 184 2.27 -5.82 9.48
N PHE A 185 2.09 -6.02 8.17
CA PHE A 185 1.10 -6.97 7.64
C PHE A 185 1.60 -8.41 7.54
N ARG A 186 2.83 -8.68 8.02
CA ARG A 186 3.43 -10.03 8.07
C ARG A 186 3.47 -10.73 6.72
N LEU A 187 3.84 -10.01 5.66
CA LEU A 187 3.98 -10.60 4.33
C LEU A 187 5.01 -11.74 4.35
N ASN A 188 4.90 -12.63 3.36
CA ASN A 188 5.75 -13.82 3.29
C ASN A 188 7.24 -13.48 3.30
N PRO A 189 8.05 -14.08 4.17
CA PRO A 189 9.48 -13.79 4.32
C PRO A 189 10.30 -13.99 3.03
N ILE A 190 9.89 -14.89 2.14
CA ILE A 190 10.53 -15.10 0.83
C ILE A 190 10.39 -13.84 -0.03
N MET A 191 9.20 -13.25 -0.07
CA MET A 191 8.96 -11.99 -0.77
C MET A 191 9.82 -10.86 -0.19
N LEU A 192 9.87 -10.73 1.13
CA LEU A 192 10.62 -9.67 1.81
C LEU A 192 12.13 -9.79 1.52
N ALA A 193 12.68 -11.00 1.58
CA ALA A 193 14.07 -11.26 1.25
C ALA A 193 14.37 -10.95 -0.24
N CYS A 194 13.46 -11.33 -1.14
CA CYS A 194 13.61 -11.06 -2.57
C CYS A 194 13.67 -9.54 -2.84
N VAL A 195 12.72 -8.76 -2.37
CA VAL A 195 12.68 -7.31 -2.64
C VAL A 195 13.82 -6.55 -1.95
N GLN A 196 14.35 -7.08 -0.84
CA GLN A 196 15.50 -6.50 -0.14
C GLN A 196 16.75 -6.43 -1.06
N GLU A 197 16.95 -7.44 -1.90
CA GLU A 197 18.08 -7.51 -2.84
C GLU A 197 17.76 -6.90 -4.21
N TYR A 198 16.47 -6.71 -4.52
CA TYR A 198 16.02 -6.16 -5.80
C TYR A 198 15.20 -4.87 -5.60
N PRO A 199 15.78 -3.81 -5.00
CA PRO A 199 15.06 -2.57 -4.69
C PRO A 199 14.53 -1.85 -5.94
N MET A 200 15.09 -2.14 -7.13
CA MET A 200 14.66 -1.55 -8.41
C MET A 200 13.21 -1.86 -8.78
N VAL A 201 12.56 -2.85 -8.16
CA VAL A 201 11.12 -3.11 -8.39
C VAL A 201 10.24 -2.00 -7.82
N PHE A 202 10.80 -1.13 -6.98
CA PHE A 202 10.14 0.08 -6.46
C PHE A 202 10.41 1.32 -7.32
N ASP A 203 11.23 1.24 -8.37
CA ASP A 203 11.37 2.34 -9.31
C ASP A 203 10.06 2.60 -10.05
N SER A 204 9.86 3.84 -10.46
CA SER A 204 8.78 4.26 -11.35
C SER A 204 9.24 4.15 -12.80
N PHE A 205 8.31 3.91 -13.73
CA PHE A 205 8.64 4.05 -15.15
C PHE A 205 9.07 5.49 -15.49
N LEU A 206 8.61 6.48 -14.72
CA LEU A 206 9.00 7.88 -14.87
C LEU A 206 10.49 8.11 -14.57
N ASP A 207 11.11 7.25 -13.75
CA ASP A 207 12.52 7.33 -13.45
C ASP A 207 13.41 7.04 -14.69
N TYR A 208 12.82 6.39 -15.71
CA TYR A 208 13.47 6.06 -17.00
C TYR A 208 13.09 7.06 -18.13
N GLU A 209 12.23 8.04 -17.85
CA GLU A 209 11.87 9.11 -18.78
C GLU A 209 12.87 10.27 -18.69
N LYS A 210 12.82 11.19 -19.67
CA LYS A 210 13.66 12.39 -19.68
C LYS A 210 13.49 13.21 -18.39
N GLY A 211 14.60 13.51 -17.74
CA GLY A 211 14.63 14.18 -16.42
C GLY A 211 14.36 13.25 -15.25
N GLY A 212 14.29 11.95 -15.48
CA GLY A 212 14.15 10.94 -14.43
C GLY A 212 15.51 10.43 -13.93
N LYS A 213 15.50 9.69 -12.82
CA LYS A 213 16.68 9.13 -12.14
C LYS A 213 17.54 8.23 -13.06
N HIS A 214 16.92 7.57 -14.01
CA HIS A 214 17.52 6.60 -14.92
C HIS A 214 17.29 6.95 -16.42
N GLU A 215 17.26 8.24 -16.78
CA GLU A 215 16.90 8.71 -18.13
C GLU A 215 17.75 8.13 -19.28
N ASN A 216 18.99 7.67 -18.96
CA ASN A 216 19.89 7.07 -19.94
C ASN A 216 19.80 5.54 -20.02
N LYS A 217 18.83 4.93 -19.31
CA LYS A 217 18.59 3.48 -19.32
C LYS A 217 17.32 3.15 -20.12
N ASP A 218 17.32 1.96 -20.70
CA ASP A 218 16.14 1.42 -21.37
C ASP A 218 15.29 0.62 -20.37
N LEU A 219 14.09 1.11 -20.04
CA LEU A 219 13.21 0.47 -19.10
C LEU A 219 12.90 -1.00 -19.45
N ALA A 220 12.66 -1.30 -20.73
CA ALA A 220 12.32 -2.65 -21.17
C ALA A 220 13.49 -3.64 -21.00
N LYS A 221 14.72 -3.14 -21.04
CA LYS A 221 15.95 -3.93 -20.93
C LYS A 221 16.50 -3.94 -19.51
N ASP A 222 16.58 -2.78 -18.89
CA ASP A 222 17.31 -2.61 -17.60
C ASP A 222 16.42 -2.89 -16.38
N ASN A 223 15.09 -2.74 -16.52
CA ASN A 223 14.13 -3.08 -15.46
C ASN A 223 12.81 -3.61 -16.02
N PRO A 224 12.79 -4.76 -16.68
CA PRO A 224 11.60 -5.33 -17.30
C PRO A 224 10.53 -5.80 -16.29
N SER A 225 10.85 -5.77 -15.00
CA SER A 225 9.97 -6.27 -13.94
C SER A 225 8.83 -5.31 -13.58
N ILE A 226 9.03 -4.00 -13.80
CA ILE A 226 8.02 -2.98 -13.43
C ILE A 226 7.11 -2.59 -14.62
N PHE A 227 6.07 -1.81 -14.32
CA PHE A 227 5.16 -1.30 -15.33
C PHE A 227 5.89 -0.47 -16.39
N ASN A 228 5.63 -0.78 -17.69
CA ASN A 228 6.10 -0.01 -18.82
C ASN A 228 4.92 0.39 -19.73
N PRO A 229 4.53 1.68 -19.76
CA PRO A 229 3.38 2.13 -20.54
C PRO A 229 3.56 2.02 -22.07
N ARG A 230 4.76 1.70 -22.55
CA ARG A 230 5.10 1.61 -23.98
C ARG A 230 4.91 0.20 -24.56
N ILE A 231 4.73 -0.81 -23.69
CA ILE A 231 4.56 -2.21 -24.12
C ILE A 231 3.37 -2.83 -23.43
N VAL A 232 2.79 -3.84 -24.07
CA VAL A 232 1.74 -4.65 -23.45
C VAL A 232 2.40 -5.66 -22.51
N GLN A 233 2.00 -5.66 -21.24
CA GLN A 233 2.46 -6.60 -20.22
C GLN A 233 1.24 -7.30 -19.62
N ASP A 234 1.30 -8.64 -19.52
CA ASP A 234 0.25 -9.42 -18.86
C ASP A 234 0.23 -9.14 -17.34
N ALA A 235 1.43 -9.00 -16.75
CA ALA A 235 1.62 -8.68 -15.34
C ALA A 235 2.98 -8.00 -15.12
N TYR A 236 3.12 -7.31 -14.00
CA TYR A 236 4.35 -6.62 -13.59
C TYR A 236 4.43 -6.46 -12.06
N ALA A 237 5.64 -6.26 -11.55
CA ALA A 237 5.87 -6.03 -10.13
C ALA A 237 5.41 -4.62 -9.73
N SER A 238 4.57 -4.56 -8.73
CA SER A 238 4.07 -3.34 -8.07
C SER A 238 3.80 -3.65 -6.59
N PRO A 239 3.68 -2.67 -5.71
CA PRO A 239 3.27 -2.90 -4.31
C PRO A 239 2.04 -3.81 -4.17
N ARG A 240 1.03 -3.63 -5.03
CA ARG A 240 -0.19 -4.46 -5.04
C ARG A 240 0.09 -5.89 -5.49
N SER A 241 0.79 -6.08 -6.60
CA SER A 241 1.05 -7.42 -7.14
C SER A 241 2.05 -8.21 -6.29
N MET A 242 3.01 -7.55 -5.64
CA MET A 242 3.92 -8.19 -4.68
C MET A 242 3.17 -8.66 -3.41
N HIS A 243 2.15 -7.92 -2.95
CA HIS A 243 1.27 -8.39 -1.88
C HIS A 243 0.50 -9.65 -2.32
N ALA A 244 -0.14 -9.61 -3.49
CA ALA A 244 -0.85 -10.79 -4.02
C ALA A 244 0.08 -12.00 -4.23
N ALA A 245 1.31 -11.79 -4.66
CA ALA A 245 2.29 -12.86 -4.77
C ALA A 245 2.73 -13.40 -3.39
N SER A 246 2.77 -12.56 -2.35
CA SER A 246 2.97 -12.99 -0.97
C SER A 246 1.87 -13.94 -0.51
N ASP A 247 0.59 -13.65 -0.82
CA ASP A 247 -0.53 -14.54 -0.50
C ASP A 247 -0.41 -15.90 -1.21
N ILE A 248 0.10 -15.91 -2.46
CA ILE A 248 0.38 -17.16 -3.19
C ILE A 248 1.49 -17.96 -2.51
N LEU A 249 2.57 -17.28 -2.08
CA LEU A 249 3.67 -17.93 -1.37
C LEU A 249 3.25 -18.53 -0.02
N ASP A 250 2.26 -17.95 0.66
CA ASP A 250 1.74 -18.49 1.93
C ASP A 250 1.01 -19.82 1.76
N VAL A 251 0.60 -20.14 0.55
CA VAL A 251 -0.08 -21.40 0.21
C VAL A 251 0.69 -22.26 -0.79
N MET A 252 1.97 -21.97 -1.03
CA MET A 252 2.78 -22.64 -2.05
C MET A 252 2.86 -24.15 -1.87
N ASP A 253 2.81 -24.64 -0.63
CA ASP A 253 2.85 -26.09 -0.34
C ASP A 253 1.60 -26.86 -0.84
N LYS A 254 0.54 -26.15 -1.23
CA LYS A 254 -0.69 -26.70 -1.79
C LYS A 254 -0.67 -26.75 -3.33
N LEU A 255 0.39 -26.22 -3.94
CA LEU A 255 0.51 -26.09 -5.39
C LEU A 255 1.69 -26.94 -5.89
N ASP A 256 1.52 -27.55 -7.06
CA ASP A 256 2.67 -28.12 -7.77
C ASP A 256 3.56 -26.99 -8.34
N ALA A 257 4.79 -27.33 -8.68
CA ALA A 257 5.80 -26.34 -9.10
C ALA A 257 5.40 -25.57 -10.37
N GLU A 258 4.71 -26.22 -11.33
CA GLU A 258 4.27 -25.58 -12.55
C GLU A 258 3.14 -24.59 -12.29
N THR A 259 2.13 -24.98 -11.51
CA THR A 259 1.02 -24.13 -11.11
C THR A 259 1.50 -22.92 -10.30
N LEU A 260 2.41 -23.11 -9.34
CA LEU A 260 3.01 -22.02 -8.57
C LEU A 260 3.75 -21.03 -9.48
N GLN A 261 4.59 -21.55 -10.40
CA GLN A 261 5.31 -20.73 -11.38
C GLN A 261 4.36 -19.89 -12.22
N LYS A 262 3.30 -20.49 -12.78
CA LYS A 262 2.33 -19.77 -13.63
C LYS A 262 1.52 -18.75 -12.85
N ALA A 263 1.13 -19.05 -11.62
CA ALA A 263 0.44 -18.11 -10.75
C ALA A 263 1.31 -16.87 -10.45
N LEU A 264 2.58 -17.06 -10.14
CA LEU A 264 3.54 -15.97 -9.92
C LEU A 264 3.80 -15.17 -11.20
N GLU A 265 4.01 -15.84 -12.35
CA GLU A 265 4.17 -15.15 -13.65
C GLU A 265 2.97 -14.27 -13.98
N GLY A 266 1.76 -14.77 -13.76
CA GLY A 266 0.51 -14.03 -13.97
C GLY A 266 0.26 -12.90 -12.95
N THR A 267 0.99 -12.90 -11.84
CA THR A 267 0.81 -11.89 -10.78
C THR A 267 1.86 -10.78 -10.83
N VAL A 268 3.14 -11.12 -10.92
CA VAL A 268 4.25 -10.15 -10.86
C VAL A 268 5.04 -10.05 -12.17
N GLY A 269 4.61 -10.76 -13.22
CA GLY A 269 5.29 -10.83 -14.51
C GLY A 269 6.46 -11.81 -14.52
N LYS A 270 6.74 -12.37 -15.68
CA LYS A 270 7.81 -13.38 -15.87
C LYS A 270 9.18 -12.93 -15.35
N PRO A 271 9.65 -11.69 -15.60
CA PRO A 271 10.99 -11.29 -15.14
C PRO A 271 11.13 -11.37 -13.62
N PHE A 272 10.18 -10.82 -12.86
CA PHE A 272 10.26 -10.85 -11.41
C PHE A 272 9.94 -12.23 -10.82
N ALA A 273 9.01 -12.97 -11.39
CA ALA A 273 8.72 -14.37 -11.00
C ALA A 273 9.96 -15.27 -11.12
N SER A 274 10.78 -15.10 -12.17
CA SER A 274 12.03 -15.84 -12.34
C SER A 274 13.05 -15.55 -11.23
N ILE A 275 13.13 -14.29 -10.80
CA ILE A 275 13.98 -13.89 -9.66
C ILE A 275 13.44 -14.54 -8.38
N LEU A 276 12.14 -14.42 -8.13
CA LEU A 276 11.47 -14.94 -6.93
C LEU A 276 11.62 -16.45 -6.76
N ASN A 277 11.67 -17.21 -7.86
CA ASN A 277 11.91 -18.65 -7.83
C ASN A 277 13.24 -19.06 -7.17
N SER A 278 14.28 -18.27 -7.35
CA SER A 278 15.54 -18.51 -6.66
C SER A 278 15.38 -18.40 -5.15
N TYR A 279 14.58 -17.44 -4.69
CA TYR A 279 14.28 -17.26 -3.26
C TYR A 279 13.38 -18.36 -2.70
N ILE A 280 12.42 -18.88 -3.49
CA ILE A 280 11.60 -20.04 -3.11
C ILE A 280 12.48 -21.27 -2.87
N ARG A 281 13.38 -21.60 -3.82
CA ARG A 281 14.27 -22.75 -3.70
C ARG A 281 15.17 -22.70 -2.46
N PHE A 282 15.72 -21.55 -2.13
CA PHE A 282 16.58 -21.39 -0.96
C PHE A 282 15.79 -21.15 0.31
N GLY A 283 14.61 -20.52 0.23
CA GLY A 283 13.71 -20.35 1.36
C GLY A 283 13.19 -21.66 1.96
N GLN A 284 13.08 -22.70 1.14
CA GLN A 284 12.73 -24.05 1.62
C GLN A 284 13.86 -24.74 2.43
N GLN A 285 15.09 -24.18 2.41
CA GLN A 285 16.23 -24.71 3.18
C GLN A 285 16.32 -24.10 4.60
N VAL A 286 15.39 -23.24 4.96
CA VAL A 286 15.34 -22.59 6.26
C VAL A 286 14.89 -23.61 7.33
N PRO A 287 15.62 -23.76 8.45
CA PRO A 287 15.18 -24.61 9.55
C PRO A 287 13.80 -24.19 10.08
N PRO A 288 12.96 -25.18 10.49
CA PRO A 288 11.66 -24.87 11.09
C PRO A 288 11.80 -23.95 12.31
N ILE A 289 10.91 -22.98 12.41
CA ILE A 289 10.96 -21.96 13.48
C ILE A 289 10.91 -22.57 14.88
N ASN A 290 10.13 -23.65 15.06
CA ASN A 290 10.03 -24.37 16.32
C ASN A 290 11.36 -25.02 16.75
N THR A 291 12.18 -25.44 15.79
CA THR A 291 13.52 -25.98 16.08
C THR A 291 14.43 -24.89 16.64
N ILE A 292 14.28 -23.66 16.13
CA ILE A 292 15.07 -22.51 16.56
C ILE A 292 14.60 -22.02 17.93
N LEU A 293 13.28 -21.91 18.14
CA LEU A 293 12.71 -21.53 19.44
C LEU A 293 13.12 -22.49 20.55
N ALA A 294 13.16 -23.80 20.26
CA ALA A 294 13.58 -24.81 21.25
C ALA A 294 15.07 -24.75 21.55
N ASN A 295 15.93 -24.42 20.58
CA ASN A 295 17.40 -24.51 20.74
C ASN A 295 18.11 -23.37 19.96
N PRO A 296 17.94 -22.09 20.30
CA PRO A 296 18.42 -20.96 19.52
C PRO A 296 19.96 -20.93 19.38
N THR A 297 20.68 -21.42 20.37
CA THR A 297 22.14 -21.40 20.39
C THR A 297 22.78 -22.55 19.61
N THR A 298 22.03 -23.62 19.30
CA THR A 298 22.56 -24.83 18.62
C THR A 298 21.83 -25.20 17.36
N ALA A 299 20.66 -24.62 17.09
CA ALA A 299 19.90 -24.86 15.87
C ALA A 299 20.76 -24.61 14.61
N PRO A 300 20.59 -25.41 13.52
CA PRO A 300 21.40 -25.31 12.32
C PRO A 300 21.27 -23.95 11.65
N ILE A 301 22.37 -23.45 11.10
CA ILE A 301 22.41 -22.20 10.33
C ILE A 301 22.48 -22.57 8.85
N PRO A 302 21.61 -22.04 7.98
CA PRO A 302 21.72 -22.25 6.54
C PRO A 302 23.05 -21.72 6.00
N SER A 303 23.69 -22.49 5.12
CA SER A 303 24.93 -22.06 4.47
C SER A 303 24.71 -20.99 3.39
N ASN A 304 23.52 -20.92 2.85
CA ASN A 304 23.16 -19.98 1.77
C ASN A 304 22.68 -18.64 2.35
N LYS A 305 23.22 -17.53 1.80
CA LYS A 305 22.88 -16.16 2.21
C LYS A 305 21.38 -15.84 2.02
N ILE A 306 20.77 -16.29 0.93
CA ILE A 306 19.34 -16.08 0.67
C ILE A 306 18.49 -16.75 1.74
N ALA A 307 18.83 -18.01 2.11
CA ALA A 307 18.11 -18.72 3.18
C ALA A 307 18.24 -17.99 4.52
N GLN A 308 19.44 -17.45 4.85
CA GLN A 308 19.63 -16.63 6.04
C GLN A 308 18.78 -15.34 6.02
N GLN A 309 18.68 -14.67 4.88
CA GLN A 309 17.82 -13.48 4.73
C GLN A 309 16.33 -13.83 4.93
N VAL A 310 15.84 -14.88 4.28
CA VAL A 310 14.47 -15.38 4.48
C VAL A 310 14.22 -15.66 5.96
N GLN A 311 15.19 -16.28 6.64
CA GLN A 311 15.10 -16.58 8.06
C GLN A 311 15.03 -15.31 8.94
N VAL A 312 15.86 -14.31 8.64
CA VAL A 312 15.83 -13.02 9.34
C VAL A 312 14.46 -12.37 9.20
N PHE A 313 13.90 -12.31 7.96
CA PHE A 313 12.55 -11.77 7.77
C PHE A 313 11.47 -12.64 8.43
N GLN A 314 11.64 -13.95 8.49
CA GLN A 314 10.75 -14.85 9.23
C GLN A 314 10.71 -14.48 10.72
N PHE A 315 11.85 -14.22 11.34
CA PHE A 315 11.92 -13.78 12.74
C PHE A 315 11.21 -12.44 12.93
N ILE A 316 11.51 -11.45 12.09
CA ILE A 316 10.92 -10.10 12.20
C ILE A 316 9.38 -10.18 12.09
N THR A 317 8.85 -10.99 11.18
CA THR A 317 7.41 -11.09 10.94
C THR A 317 6.69 -11.99 11.94
N ARG A 318 7.37 -12.99 12.55
CA ARG A 318 6.78 -14.01 13.42
C ARG A 318 6.93 -13.73 14.92
N THR A 319 7.80 -12.81 15.33
CA THR A 319 7.95 -12.45 16.75
C THR A 319 6.62 -11.93 17.30
N GLU A 320 6.14 -12.53 18.38
CA GLU A 320 4.89 -12.14 19.04
C GLU A 320 5.12 -11.64 20.47
N ASN A 321 6.11 -12.21 21.15
CA ASN A 321 6.39 -11.96 22.56
C ASN A 321 7.90 -11.83 22.82
N ARG A 322 8.26 -11.59 24.10
CA ARG A 322 9.64 -11.43 24.57
C ARG A 322 10.47 -12.71 24.39
N ASP A 323 9.88 -13.88 24.63
CA ASP A 323 10.61 -15.15 24.58
C ASP A 323 11.01 -15.48 23.12
N ASP A 324 10.10 -15.25 22.17
CA ASP A 324 10.43 -15.32 20.73
C ASP A 324 11.57 -14.36 20.39
N ALA A 325 11.46 -13.09 20.83
CA ALA A 325 12.46 -12.06 20.57
C ALA A 325 13.84 -12.45 21.11
N GLN A 326 13.90 -13.04 22.32
CA GLN A 326 15.13 -13.52 22.94
C GLN A 326 15.73 -14.68 22.14
N ALA A 327 14.94 -15.70 21.82
CA ALA A 327 15.40 -16.86 21.06
C ALA A 327 15.93 -16.48 19.67
N PHE A 328 15.20 -15.61 18.96
CA PHE A 328 15.63 -15.15 17.63
C PHE A 328 16.85 -14.26 17.70
N THR A 329 16.98 -13.40 18.71
CA THR A 329 18.20 -12.61 18.94
C THR A 329 19.41 -13.50 19.16
N GLN A 330 19.32 -14.51 20.07
CA GLN A 330 20.38 -15.46 20.33
C GLN A 330 20.79 -16.24 19.07
N TYR A 331 19.83 -16.60 18.22
CA TYR A 331 20.15 -17.26 16.96
C TYR A 331 20.85 -16.31 16.00
N VAL A 332 20.36 -15.07 15.84
CA VAL A 332 20.91 -14.06 14.90
C VAL A 332 22.31 -13.64 15.29
N MET A 333 22.67 -13.60 16.57
CA MET A 333 24.06 -13.35 17.04
C MET A 333 25.07 -14.33 16.46
N ARG A 334 24.65 -15.50 16.00
CA ARG A 334 25.51 -16.54 15.38
C ARG A 334 25.64 -16.36 13.87
N LEU A 335 24.83 -15.48 13.24
CA LEU A 335 24.87 -15.20 11.81
C LEU A 335 26.01 -14.24 11.46
N GLN A 336 26.26 -14.08 10.17
CA GLN A 336 27.22 -13.09 9.68
C GLN A 336 26.80 -11.66 10.05
N PRO A 337 27.75 -10.72 10.25
CA PRO A 337 27.46 -9.35 10.67
C PRO A 337 26.44 -8.62 9.79
N GLU A 338 26.44 -8.90 8.47
CA GLU A 338 25.46 -8.34 7.54
C GLU A 338 24.01 -8.74 7.89
N MET A 339 23.81 -10.00 8.29
CA MET A 339 22.48 -10.50 8.70
C MET A 339 22.06 -9.94 10.05
N GLN A 340 22.98 -9.77 10.97
CA GLN A 340 22.75 -9.09 12.25
C GLN A 340 22.34 -7.63 12.01
N ALA A 341 23.05 -6.92 11.16
CA ALA A 341 22.72 -5.54 10.78
C ALA A 341 21.34 -5.42 10.11
N LEU A 342 21.00 -6.35 9.19
CA LEU A 342 19.69 -6.41 8.56
C LEU A 342 18.59 -6.60 9.60
N PHE A 343 18.73 -7.56 10.52
CA PHE A 343 17.79 -7.83 11.58
C PHE A 343 17.55 -6.61 12.48
N LEU A 344 18.62 -6.03 13.01
CA LEU A 344 18.57 -4.84 13.86
C LEU A 344 17.88 -3.66 13.15
N ARG A 345 18.30 -3.39 11.92
CA ARG A 345 17.78 -2.28 11.14
C ARG A 345 16.28 -2.41 10.91
N ARG A 346 15.82 -3.58 10.49
CA ARG A 346 14.40 -3.79 10.18
C ARG A 346 13.50 -3.76 11.42
N ILE A 347 13.99 -4.24 12.56
CA ILE A 347 13.25 -4.15 13.83
C ILE A 347 13.19 -2.70 14.32
N THR A 348 14.30 -1.95 14.27
CA THR A 348 14.34 -0.56 14.78
C THR A 348 13.62 0.43 13.88
N GLU A 349 13.55 0.19 12.57
CA GLU A 349 12.87 1.04 11.61
C GLU A 349 11.37 0.71 11.43
N SER A 350 10.90 -0.43 11.96
CA SER A 350 9.50 -0.86 11.92
C SER A 350 8.87 -0.82 13.31
N ASP A 351 7.53 -0.88 13.38
CA ASP A 351 6.79 -0.91 14.65
C ASP A 351 6.92 -2.26 15.40
N ARG A 352 7.99 -3.04 15.14
CA ARG A 352 8.21 -4.37 15.73
C ARG A 352 9.19 -4.39 16.90
N ILE A 353 9.67 -3.24 17.33
CA ILE A 353 10.68 -3.15 18.42
C ILE A 353 10.15 -3.58 19.78
N GLY A 354 8.83 -3.48 20.03
CA GLY A 354 8.24 -3.73 21.34
C GLY A 354 8.72 -5.02 22.04
N PRO A 355 8.57 -6.23 21.45
CA PRO A 355 9.03 -7.47 22.06
C PRO A 355 10.53 -7.52 22.32
N PHE A 356 11.35 -6.80 21.56
CA PHE A 356 12.81 -6.78 21.64
C PHE A 356 13.36 -5.79 22.68
N SER A 357 12.58 -4.78 23.07
CA SER A 357 13.03 -3.67 23.92
C SER A 357 13.51 -4.11 25.32
N SER A 358 13.07 -5.26 25.79
CA SER A 358 13.43 -5.84 27.11
C SER A 358 14.37 -7.04 26.99
N VAL A 359 14.97 -7.28 25.82
CA VAL A 359 15.94 -8.39 25.60
C VAL A 359 17.34 -7.83 25.67
N ASP A 360 18.11 -8.26 26.68
CA ASP A 360 19.47 -7.76 26.96
C ASP A 360 20.43 -8.02 25.80
N GLU A 361 20.36 -9.22 25.20
CA GLU A 361 21.18 -9.61 24.06
C GLU A 361 20.89 -8.72 22.83
N PHE A 362 19.65 -8.27 22.64
CA PHE A 362 19.31 -7.33 21.59
C PHE A 362 19.94 -5.96 21.82
N GLY A 363 19.89 -5.47 23.06
CA GLY A 363 20.56 -4.26 23.49
C GLY A 363 22.08 -4.30 23.28
N GLN A 364 22.71 -5.42 23.61
CA GLN A 364 24.14 -5.66 23.39
C GLN A 364 24.45 -5.67 21.88
N MET A 365 23.68 -6.42 21.08
CA MET A 365 23.85 -6.48 19.62
C MET A 365 23.71 -5.09 18.97
N LEU A 366 22.76 -4.26 19.45
CA LEU A 366 22.65 -2.86 19.01
C LEU A 366 23.91 -2.03 19.33
N ALA A 367 24.46 -2.22 20.53
CA ALA A 367 25.67 -1.53 20.95
C ALA A 367 26.90 -1.92 20.10
N ASP A 368 27.08 -3.21 19.86
CA ASP A 368 28.20 -3.79 19.11
C ASP A 368 28.14 -3.40 17.60
N ASN A 369 26.93 -3.28 17.05
CA ASN A 369 26.72 -2.96 15.64
C ASN A 369 26.54 -1.46 15.34
N ARG A 370 26.74 -0.55 16.30
CA ARG A 370 26.60 0.91 16.11
C ARG A 370 27.41 1.47 14.94
N ILE A 371 28.53 0.86 14.58
CA ILE A 371 29.39 1.29 13.47
C ILE A 371 28.67 1.06 12.12
N TYR A 372 27.93 -0.03 11.97
CA TYR A 372 27.20 -0.35 10.72
C TYR A 372 25.93 0.50 10.52
N TYR A 373 25.40 1.11 11.59
CA TYR A 373 24.24 2.01 11.53
C TYR A 373 24.56 3.43 11.04
N ARG A 374 25.84 3.87 11.11
CA ARG A 374 26.24 5.24 10.78
C ARG A 374 26.72 5.43 9.34
N VAL A 375 26.80 4.38 8.54
CA VAL A 375 27.46 4.38 7.21
C VAL A 375 26.44 4.18 6.07
N GLN A 376 25.21 4.65 6.21
CA GLN A 376 24.33 4.79 5.03
C GLN A 376 23.43 6.02 5.16
#